data_5890356d3d7bb372e294e19969b3e8b4
#
_entry.id   5890356d3d7bb372e294e19969b3e8b4
#
_cell.length_a   1.000
_cell.length_b   1.000
_cell.length_c   1.000
_cell.angle_alpha   90.00
_cell.angle_beta   90.00
_cell.angle_gamma   90.00
#
_symmetry.space_group_name_H-M   'P 1'
#
loop_
_entity.id
_entity.type
_entity.pdbx_description
1 polymer ?
#
loop_
_entity_poly.entity_id
_entity_poly.type
_entity_poly.pdbx_seq_one_letter_code
_entity_poly.pdbx_strand_id
1 'polypeptide(L)'
;LTSTEQTEEMKLAIKAKYNTKIDELATVHEQDIINKQQEAMRIRFETEIAQAYDNEEEILRIRMEQKKAELDSLQQMEGESIEAFNLRKLEAQNAYLESKKELSDKEIEIEQTKYEAMEQVTNGLVALTEQIGESDRGFAMASKMLALAEIAINSGKAIAKMVSAESGKGILGIATMA
;
A
#
# COMPACT_ATOMS: atom_id res chain seq x y z
N LEU A 1 44.25 3.60 51.01
CA LEU A 1 43.71 4.72 50.19
C LEU A 1 43.74 5.98 51.07
N THR A 2 44.30 7.06 50.54
CA THR A 2 44.26 8.35 51.20
C THR A 2 42.88 8.97 51.14
N SER A 3 42.49 9.86 52.05
CA SER A 3 41.21 10.55 52.06
C SER A 3 40.89 11.28 50.74
N THR A 4 41.93 11.69 50.02
CA THR A 4 41.84 12.37 48.71
C THR A 4 41.40 11.39 47.58
N GLU A 5 41.97 10.18 47.58
CA GLU A 5 41.64 9.12 46.60
C GLU A 5 40.16 8.65 46.74
N GLN A 6 39.68 8.48 47.98
CA GLN A 6 38.29 8.16 48.25
C GLN A 6 37.34 9.26 47.77
N THR A 7 37.72 10.53 47.85
CA THR A 7 36.93 11.64 47.36
C THR A 7 36.84 11.70 45.84
N GLU A 8 37.93 11.39 45.15
CA GLU A 8 37.96 11.31 43.67
C GLU A 8 37.17 10.14 43.13
N GLU A 9 37.30 8.95 43.76
CA GLU A 9 36.46 7.78 43.38
C GLU A 9 34.98 8.05 43.58
N MET A 10 34.60 8.72 44.66
CA MET A 10 33.19 9.09 44.91
C MET A 10 32.65 10.08 43.87
N LYS A 11 33.44 11.07 43.46
CA LYS A 11 33.09 12.01 42.38
C LYS A 11 32.89 11.30 41.04
N LEU A 12 33.78 10.37 40.69
CA LEU A 12 33.65 9.57 39.46
C LEU A 12 32.42 8.69 39.47
N ALA A 13 32.11 8.03 40.59
CA ALA A 13 30.92 7.21 40.75
C ALA A 13 29.61 8.04 40.60
N ILE A 14 29.58 9.23 41.21
CA ILE A 14 28.45 10.17 41.07
C ILE A 14 28.28 10.60 39.61
N LYS A 15 29.38 10.99 38.95
CA LYS A 15 29.36 11.41 37.55
C LYS A 15 28.88 10.29 36.63
N ALA A 16 29.36 9.05 36.82
CA ALA A 16 28.89 7.89 36.06
C ALA A 16 27.40 7.66 36.24
N LYS A 17 26.89 7.71 37.50
CA LYS A 17 25.46 7.54 37.80
C LYS A 17 24.61 8.64 37.17
N TYR A 18 25.07 9.88 37.14
CA TYR A 18 24.36 10.97 36.48
C TYR A 18 24.30 10.80 34.94
N ASN A 19 25.45 10.42 34.35
CA ASN A 19 25.47 10.16 32.89
C ASN A 19 24.52 9.03 32.50
N THR A 20 24.54 7.90 33.21
CA THR A 20 23.59 6.79 32.98
C THR A 20 22.13 7.28 33.05
N LYS A 21 21.83 8.13 34.06
CA LYS A 21 20.47 8.62 34.22
C LYS A 21 20.05 9.62 33.12
N ILE A 22 20.98 10.40 32.59
CA ILE A 22 20.78 11.27 31.45
C ILE A 22 20.53 10.44 30.20
N ASP A 23 21.28 9.39 29.95
CA ASP A 23 21.12 8.50 28.80
C ASP A 23 19.79 7.75 28.88
N GLU A 24 19.40 7.23 30.05
CA GLU A 24 18.07 6.62 30.26
C GLU A 24 16.93 7.60 29.96
N LEU A 25 17.02 8.85 30.42
CA LEU A 25 16.01 9.87 30.16
C LEU A 25 15.94 10.25 28.67
N ALA A 26 17.09 10.32 28.00
CA ALA A 26 17.15 10.60 26.57
C ALA A 26 16.46 9.50 25.76
N THR A 27 16.74 8.23 26.09
CA THR A 27 16.13 7.06 25.45
C THR A 27 14.60 7.04 25.66
N VAL A 28 14.13 7.29 26.89
CA VAL A 28 12.69 7.36 27.18
C VAL A 28 12.02 8.50 26.40
N HIS A 29 12.67 9.64 26.29
CA HIS A 29 12.16 10.79 25.57
C HIS A 29 12.07 10.51 24.04
N GLU A 30 13.11 9.90 23.48
CA GLU A 30 13.13 9.50 22.07
C GLU A 30 12.02 8.49 21.75
N GLN A 31 11.82 7.48 22.61
CA GLN A 31 10.74 6.52 22.47
C GLN A 31 9.36 7.18 22.56
N ASP A 32 9.17 8.15 23.43
CA ASP A 32 7.90 8.89 23.55
C ASP A 32 7.62 9.71 22.29
N ILE A 33 8.63 10.30 21.67
CA ILE A 33 8.50 11.01 20.38
C ILE A 33 8.09 10.03 19.28
N ILE A 34 8.75 8.88 19.17
CA ILE A 34 8.41 7.84 18.18
C ILE A 34 6.97 7.37 18.35
N ASN A 35 6.55 7.07 19.59
CA ASN A 35 5.19 6.62 19.89
C ASN A 35 4.14 7.70 19.50
N LYS A 36 4.41 8.97 19.78
CA LYS A 36 3.52 10.08 19.39
C LYS A 36 3.44 10.25 17.88
N GLN A 37 4.54 10.09 17.17
CA GLN A 37 4.53 10.15 15.70
C GLN A 37 3.74 8.99 15.09
N GLN A 38 3.90 7.77 15.61
CA GLN A 38 3.13 6.61 15.15
C GLN A 38 1.63 6.78 15.43
N GLU A 39 1.27 7.29 16.60
CA GLU A 39 -0.14 7.54 16.95
C GLU A 39 -0.75 8.64 16.06
N ALA A 40 -0.03 9.71 15.80
CA ALA A 40 -0.47 10.77 14.90
C ALA A 40 -0.67 10.24 13.46
N MET A 41 0.24 9.39 13.00
CA MET A 41 0.13 8.72 11.70
C MET A 41 -1.11 7.82 11.64
N ARG A 42 -1.34 7.01 12.68
CA ARG A 42 -2.52 6.14 12.78
C ARG A 42 -3.82 6.93 12.71
N ILE A 43 -3.96 7.98 13.52
CA ILE A 43 -5.14 8.85 13.54
C ILE A 43 -5.38 9.50 12.17
N ARG A 44 -4.31 9.96 11.50
CA ARG A 44 -4.40 10.52 10.17
C ARG A 44 -5.00 9.52 9.17
N PHE A 45 -4.45 8.32 9.08
CA PHE A 45 -4.94 7.30 8.14
C PHE A 45 -6.35 6.80 8.48
N GLU A 46 -6.69 6.65 9.77
CA GLU A 46 -8.06 6.32 10.19
C GLU A 46 -9.06 7.40 9.75
N THR A 47 -8.65 8.68 9.84
CA THR A 47 -9.48 9.80 9.40
C THR A 47 -9.66 9.81 7.88
N GLU A 48 -8.60 9.58 7.11
CA GLU A 48 -8.64 9.50 5.65
C GLU A 48 -9.52 8.33 5.19
N ILE A 49 -9.42 7.15 5.83
CA ILE A 49 -10.29 5.99 5.56
C ILE A 49 -11.75 6.33 5.86
N ALA A 50 -12.04 7.00 6.98
CA ALA A 50 -13.40 7.39 7.32
C ALA A 50 -13.98 8.42 6.32
N GLN A 51 -13.15 9.29 5.74
CA GLN A 51 -13.54 10.24 4.70
C GLN A 51 -13.76 9.58 3.33
N ALA A 52 -13.04 8.51 3.03
CA ALA A 52 -13.21 7.75 1.79
C ALA A 52 -14.56 7.03 1.72
N TYR A 53 -15.26 6.85 2.85
CA TYR A 53 -16.59 6.27 3.01
C TYR A 53 -16.77 4.97 2.20
N ASP A 54 -17.62 4.96 1.16
CA ASP A 54 -17.93 3.77 0.34
C ASP A 54 -16.96 3.58 -0.85
N ASN A 55 -15.90 4.37 -0.96
CA ASN A 55 -14.93 4.23 -2.04
C ASN A 55 -13.88 3.16 -1.67
N GLU A 56 -14.17 1.91 -1.99
CA GLU A 56 -13.34 0.75 -1.67
C GLU A 56 -11.94 0.85 -2.28
N GLU A 57 -11.81 1.33 -3.52
CA GLU A 57 -10.51 1.55 -4.18
C GLU A 57 -9.67 2.57 -3.40
N GLU A 58 -10.27 3.70 -3.00
CA GLU A 58 -9.58 4.73 -2.23
C GLU A 58 -9.18 4.25 -0.84
N ILE A 59 -10.03 3.47 -0.17
CA ILE A 59 -9.72 2.84 1.12
C ILE A 59 -8.51 1.91 0.99
N LEU A 60 -8.45 1.10 -0.06
CA LEU A 60 -7.30 0.20 -0.31
C LEU A 60 -6.03 0.99 -0.62
N ARG A 61 -6.12 2.11 -1.36
CA ARG A 61 -5.00 3.01 -1.62
C ARG A 61 -4.45 3.62 -0.33
N ILE A 62 -5.32 4.13 0.53
CA ILE A 62 -4.94 4.70 1.84
C ILE A 62 -4.28 3.63 2.72
N ARG A 63 -4.81 2.40 2.75
CA ARG A 63 -4.20 1.29 3.50
C ARG A 63 -2.81 0.92 2.98
N MET A 64 -2.62 0.88 1.67
CA MET A 64 -1.31 0.64 1.07
C MET A 64 -0.32 1.75 1.44
N GLU A 65 -0.73 3.01 1.41
CA GLU A 65 0.09 4.15 1.83
C GLU A 65 0.43 4.08 3.32
N GLN A 66 -0.52 3.68 4.16
CA GLN A 66 -0.27 3.43 5.58
C GLN A 66 0.81 2.37 5.78
N LYS A 67 0.69 1.21 5.11
CA LYS A 67 1.69 0.13 5.23
C LYS A 67 3.06 0.55 4.71
N LYS A 68 3.10 1.36 3.66
CA LYS A 68 4.34 1.97 3.18
C LYS A 68 4.95 2.91 4.20
N ALA A 69 4.16 3.80 4.81
CA ALA A 69 4.64 4.73 5.82
C ALA A 69 5.14 4.00 7.08
N GLU A 70 4.45 2.94 7.51
CA GLU A 70 4.90 2.06 8.59
C GLU A 70 6.26 1.44 8.27
N LEU A 71 6.46 0.89 7.06
CA LEU A 71 7.73 0.33 6.61
C LEU A 71 8.85 1.39 6.55
N ASP A 72 8.56 2.56 5.97
CA ASP A 72 9.54 3.64 5.79
C ASP A 72 9.96 4.28 7.13
N SER A 73 9.10 4.23 8.16
CA SER A 73 9.37 4.74 9.50
C SER A 73 10.05 3.74 10.44
N LEU A 74 10.27 2.49 10.01
CA LEU A 74 10.90 1.47 10.83
C LEU A 74 12.36 1.81 11.15
N GLN A 75 12.66 1.87 12.44
CA GLN A 75 14.00 2.05 12.97
C GLN A 75 14.34 0.90 13.92
N GLN A 76 15.61 0.56 14.01
CA GLN A 76 16.09 -0.41 14.98
C GLN A 76 15.96 0.19 16.38
N MET A 77 15.32 -0.56 17.29
CA MET A 77 15.16 -0.12 18.68
C MET A 77 16.43 -0.36 19.48
N GLU A 78 16.65 0.43 20.52
CA GLU A 78 17.75 0.21 21.44
C GLU A 78 17.66 -1.17 22.09
N GLY A 79 18.77 -1.93 22.03
CA GLY A 79 18.83 -3.32 22.52
C GLY A 79 18.18 -4.38 21.61
N GLU A 80 17.59 -3.99 20.48
CA GLU A 80 17.07 -4.92 19.48
C GLU A 80 18.22 -5.60 18.71
N SER A 81 18.20 -6.93 18.57
CA SER A 81 19.17 -7.62 17.72
C SER A 81 18.93 -7.30 16.24
N ILE A 82 19.99 -7.39 15.43
CA ILE A 82 19.88 -7.17 13.97
C ILE A 82 18.91 -8.16 13.35
N GLU A 83 18.89 -9.41 13.81
CA GLU A 83 17.97 -10.45 13.32
C GLU A 83 16.52 -10.11 13.63
N ALA A 84 16.21 -9.62 14.84
CA ALA A 84 14.87 -9.21 15.23
C ALA A 84 14.39 -8.00 14.41
N PHE A 85 15.26 -7.01 14.21
CA PHE A 85 14.96 -5.86 13.35
C PHE A 85 14.71 -6.26 11.91
N ASN A 86 15.55 -7.14 11.34
CA ASN A 86 15.38 -7.64 9.97
C ASN A 86 14.08 -8.43 9.81
N LEU A 87 13.70 -9.24 10.81
CA LEU A 87 12.41 -9.97 10.78
C LEU A 87 11.23 -8.99 10.76
N ARG A 88 11.22 -8.01 11.64
CA ARG A 88 10.18 -6.98 11.72
C ARG A 88 10.08 -6.15 10.42
N LYS A 89 11.23 -5.83 9.81
CA LYS A 89 11.28 -5.15 8.52
C LYS A 89 10.71 -6.01 7.40
N LEU A 90 11.00 -7.31 7.38
CA LEU A 90 10.46 -8.25 6.42
C LEU A 90 8.94 -8.40 6.55
N GLU A 91 8.42 -8.48 7.77
CA GLU A 91 6.98 -8.52 8.05
C GLU A 91 6.26 -7.26 7.54
N ALA A 92 6.81 -6.08 7.82
CA ALA A 92 6.26 -4.83 7.32
C ALA A 92 6.32 -4.73 5.77
N GLN A 93 7.40 -5.22 5.17
CA GLN A 93 7.53 -5.27 3.72
C GLN A 93 6.50 -6.20 3.10
N ASN A 94 6.25 -7.37 3.69
CA ASN A 94 5.22 -8.31 3.24
C ASN A 94 3.82 -7.70 3.36
N ALA A 95 3.51 -7.03 4.47
CA ALA A 95 2.23 -6.35 4.68
C ALA A 95 2.00 -5.23 3.64
N TYR A 96 3.04 -4.47 3.28
CA TYR A 96 2.97 -3.48 2.20
C TYR A 96 2.71 -4.14 0.84
N LEU A 97 3.43 -5.22 0.52
CA LEU A 97 3.26 -5.93 -0.76
C LEU A 97 1.88 -6.57 -0.88
N GLU A 98 1.32 -7.10 0.21
CA GLU A 98 -0.04 -7.63 0.27
C GLU A 98 -1.08 -6.53 0.00
N SER A 99 -1.00 -5.40 0.69
CA SER A 99 -1.90 -4.26 0.45
C SER A 99 -1.80 -3.70 -0.97
N LYS A 100 -0.59 -3.68 -1.54
CA LYS A 100 -0.38 -3.30 -2.94
C LYS A 100 -1.04 -4.27 -3.91
N LYS A 101 -0.99 -5.56 -3.60
CA LYS A 101 -1.65 -6.59 -4.39
C LYS A 101 -3.17 -6.46 -4.32
N GLU A 102 -3.74 -6.27 -3.12
CA GLU A 102 -5.17 -6.07 -2.94
C GLU A 102 -5.69 -4.88 -3.75
N LEU A 103 -4.98 -3.75 -3.76
CA LEU A 103 -5.32 -2.60 -4.58
C LEU A 103 -5.29 -2.94 -6.08
N SER A 104 -4.22 -3.60 -6.54
CA SER A 104 -4.10 -4.01 -7.95
C SER A 104 -5.20 -4.98 -8.37
N ASP A 105 -5.56 -5.95 -7.54
CA ASP A 105 -6.63 -6.90 -7.80
C ASP A 105 -7.99 -6.17 -7.89
N LYS A 106 -8.22 -5.15 -7.05
CA LYS A 106 -9.44 -4.34 -7.10
C LYS A 106 -9.50 -3.45 -8.33
N GLU A 107 -8.40 -2.81 -8.73
CA GLU A 107 -8.31 -2.04 -9.97
C GLU A 107 -8.63 -2.90 -11.19
N ILE A 108 -8.14 -4.15 -11.22
CA ILE A 108 -8.43 -5.12 -12.28
C ILE A 108 -9.93 -5.49 -12.29
N GLU A 109 -10.53 -5.73 -11.12
CA GLU A 109 -11.97 -6.01 -10.99
C GLU A 109 -12.83 -4.86 -11.52
N ILE A 110 -12.49 -3.62 -11.17
CA ILE A 110 -13.17 -2.42 -11.64
C ILE A 110 -13.06 -2.31 -13.17
N GLU A 111 -11.88 -2.51 -13.74
CA GLU A 111 -11.69 -2.48 -15.18
C GLU A 111 -12.49 -3.59 -15.88
N GLN A 112 -12.50 -4.82 -15.34
CA GLN A 112 -13.33 -5.91 -15.89
C GLN A 112 -14.82 -5.56 -15.87
N THR A 113 -15.32 -5.00 -14.76
CA THR A 113 -16.72 -4.57 -14.64
C THR A 113 -17.07 -3.47 -15.67
N LYS A 114 -16.16 -2.51 -15.91
CA LYS A 114 -16.33 -1.51 -16.95
C LYS A 114 -16.45 -2.15 -18.34
N TYR A 115 -15.58 -3.13 -18.66
CA TYR A 115 -15.63 -3.81 -19.95
C TYR A 115 -16.90 -4.63 -20.12
N GLU A 116 -17.37 -5.32 -19.07
CA GLU A 116 -18.64 -6.05 -19.10
C GLU A 116 -19.84 -5.12 -19.31
N ALA A 117 -19.86 -3.97 -18.65
CA ALA A 117 -20.89 -2.95 -18.86
C ALA A 117 -20.87 -2.40 -20.28
N MET A 118 -19.69 -2.12 -20.84
CA MET A 118 -19.54 -1.68 -22.23
C MET A 118 -20.00 -2.76 -23.21
N GLU A 119 -19.71 -4.04 -22.96
CA GLU A 119 -20.17 -5.16 -23.76
C GLU A 119 -21.69 -5.28 -23.75
N GLN A 120 -22.34 -5.12 -22.60
CA GLN A 120 -23.81 -5.12 -22.50
C GLN A 120 -24.42 -3.95 -23.27
N VAL A 121 -23.85 -2.75 -23.18
CA VAL A 121 -24.31 -1.58 -23.96
C VAL A 121 -24.15 -1.84 -25.47
N THR A 122 -23.02 -2.42 -25.87
CA THR A 122 -22.74 -2.76 -27.27
C THR A 122 -23.72 -3.77 -27.79
N ASN A 123 -24.01 -4.84 -27.04
CA ASN A 123 -24.98 -5.85 -27.40
C ASN A 123 -26.41 -5.27 -27.50
N GLY A 124 -26.77 -4.35 -26.59
CA GLY A 124 -28.03 -3.63 -26.62
C GLY A 124 -28.18 -2.76 -27.88
N LEU A 125 -27.10 -2.08 -28.30
CA LEU A 125 -27.04 -1.29 -29.51
C LEU A 125 -27.13 -2.16 -30.77
N VAL A 126 -26.49 -3.34 -30.78
CA VAL A 126 -26.66 -4.33 -31.89
C VAL A 126 -28.10 -4.72 -32.05
N ALA A 127 -28.78 -5.13 -30.97
CA ALA A 127 -30.19 -5.53 -31.00
C ALA A 127 -31.12 -4.41 -31.47
N LEU A 128 -30.85 -3.16 -31.05
CA LEU A 128 -31.58 -2.00 -31.53
C LEU A 128 -31.36 -1.74 -33.03
N THR A 129 -30.14 -1.92 -33.52
CA THR A 129 -29.76 -1.70 -34.91
C THR A 129 -30.44 -2.73 -35.84
N GLU A 130 -30.54 -3.97 -35.38
CA GLU A 130 -31.28 -5.04 -36.10
C GLU A 130 -32.78 -4.73 -36.21
N GLN A 131 -33.38 -4.06 -35.21
CA GLN A 131 -34.79 -3.67 -35.23
C GLN A 131 -35.11 -2.48 -36.17
N ILE A 132 -34.12 -1.60 -36.42
CA ILE A 132 -34.34 -0.37 -37.23
C ILE A 132 -34.32 -0.65 -38.74
N GLY A 133 -33.80 -1.79 -39.19
CA GLY A 133 -33.76 -2.18 -40.60
C GLY A 133 -32.63 -1.54 -41.43
N GLU A 134 -32.24 -2.19 -42.53
CA GLU A 134 -31.03 -1.92 -43.31
C GLU A 134 -31.01 -0.63 -44.14
N SER A 135 -32.08 0.19 -44.14
CA SER A 135 -32.30 1.21 -45.19
C SER A 135 -31.80 2.62 -44.87
N ASP A 136 -31.20 2.87 -43.71
CA ASP A 136 -30.85 4.24 -43.30
C ASP A 136 -29.34 4.48 -43.11
N ARG A 137 -28.89 5.69 -43.46
CA ARG A 137 -27.51 6.17 -43.16
C ARG A 137 -27.14 6.06 -41.67
N GLY A 138 -28.14 6.07 -40.79
CA GLY A 138 -28.02 5.83 -39.37
C GLY A 138 -27.47 4.43 -39.03
N PHE A 139 -27.92 3.39 -39.77
CA PHE A 139 -27.42 2.02 -39.59
C PHE A 139 -25.92 1.86 -39.88
N ALA A 140 -25.45 2.45 -41.02
CA ALA A 140 -24.01 2.37 -41.35
C ALA A 140 -23.13 3.10 -40.35
N MET A 141 -23.61 4.16 -39.73
CA MET A 141 -22.88 4.91 -38.69
C MET A 141 -22.90 4.16 -37.35
N ALA A 142 -24.05 3.57 -36.96
CA ALA A 142 -24.16 2.74 -35.77
C ALA A 142 -23.29 1.49 -35.87
N SER A 143 -23.25 0.80 -37.00
CA SER A 143 -22.41 -0.37 -37.24
C SER A 143 -20.90 -0.06 -37.13
N LYS A 144 -20.45 1.12 -37.57
CA LYS A 144 -19.06 1.56 -37.41
C LYS A 144 -18.74 1.86 -35.97
N MET A 145 -19.63 2.50 -35.23
CA MET A 145 -19.44 2.77 -33.80
C MET A 145 -19.37 1.49 -32.98
N LEU A 146 -20.22 0.50 -33.32
CA LEU A 146 -20.20 -0.82 -32.70
C LEU A 146 -18.89 -1.56 -32.93
N ALA A 147 -18.37 -1.56 -34.16
CA ALA A 147 -17.08 -2.20 -34.46
C ALA A 147 -15.94 -1.56 -33.70
N LEU A 148 -15.94 -0.23 -33.54
CA LEU A 148 -14.94 0.47 -32.73
C LEU A 148 -15.06 0.17 -31.23
N ALA A 149 -16.28 0.08 -30.70
CA ALA A 149 -16.51 -0.28 -29.31
C ALA A 149 -16.05 -1.72 -29.02
N GLU A 150 -16.34 -2.66 -29.92
CA GLU A 150 -15.92 -4.06 -29.81
C GLU A 150 -14.38 -4.21 -29.82
N ILE A 151 -13.69 -3.46 -30.66
CA ILE A 151 -12.23 -3.43 -30.69
C ILE A 151 -11.67 -2.87 -29.36
N ALA A 152 -12.26 -1.80 -28.82
CA ALA A 152 -11.83 -1.20 -27.56
C ALA A 152 -12.02 -2.16 -26.38
N ILE A 153 -13.17 -2.84 -26.31
CA ILE A 153 -13.48 -3.84 -25.28
C ILE A 153 -12.50 -5.01 -25.34
N ASN A 154 -12.27 -5.58 -26.51
CA ASN A 154 -11.38 -6.74 -26.67
C ASN A 154 -9.93 -6.38 -26.38
N SER A 155 -9.47 -5.19 -26.76
CA SER A 155 -8.14 -4.68 -26.43
C SER A 155 -7.96 -4.48 -24.92
N GLY A 156 -8.97 -3.92 -24.26
CA GLY A 156 -8.95 -3.70 -22.81
C GLY A 156 -8.96 -5.00 -22.02
N LYS A 157 -9.80 -5.98 -22.40
CA LYS A 157 -9.81 -7.33 -21.80
C LYS A 157 -8.44 -8.03 -21.96
N ALA A 158 -7.76 -7.86 -23.09
CA ALA A 158 -6.42 -8.43 -23.31
C ALA A 158 -5.37 -7.79 -22.42
N ILE A 159 -5.41 -6.48 -22.24
CA ILE A 159 -4.50 -5.73 -21.34
C ILE A 159 -4.73 -6.14 -19.89
N ALA A 160 -5.97 -6.19 -19.43
CA ALA A 160 -6.31 -6.61 -18.06
C ALA A 160 -5.81 -8.03 -17.76
N LYS A 161 -5.94 -8.97 -18.72
CA LYS A 161 -5.39 -10.33 -18.58
C LYS A 161 -3.87 -10.37 -18.52
N MET A 162 -3.18 -9.53 -19.29
CA MET A 162 -1.71 -9.44 -19.24
C MET A 162 -1.22 -8.89 -17.89
N VAL A 163 -1.84 -7.83 -17.39
CA VAL A 163 -1.51 -7.23 -16.09
C VAL A 163 -1.74 -8.23 -14.96
N SER A 164 -2.86 -8.96 -14.95
CA SER A 164 -3.13 -9.99 -13.94
C SER A 164 -2.14 -11.16 -13.98
N ALA A 165 -1.67 -11.55 -15.17
CA ALA A 165 -0.69 -12.62 -15.34
C ALA A 165 0.74 -12.19 -14.89
N GLU A 166 1.09 -10.91 -15.03
CA GLU A 166 2.37 -10.38 -14.57
C GLU A 166 2.41 -10.10 -13.07
N SER A 167 1.32 -9.62 -12.46
CA SER A 167 1.24 -9.41 -11.01
C SER A 167 1.38 -10.73 -10.23
N GLY A 168 0.90 -11.85 -10.79
CA GLY A 168 1.08 -13.18 -10.22
C GLY A 168 2.53 -13.73 -10.30
N LYS A 169 3.34 -13.26 -11.27
CA LYS A 169 4.73 -13.74 -11.46
C LYS A 169 5.75 -12.94 -10.65
N GLY A 170 5.48 -11.66 -10.37
CA GLY A 170 6.42 -10.79 -9.66
C GLY A 170 6.65 -11.18 -8.20
N ILE A 171 5.69 -11.82 -7.55
CA ILE A 171 5.77 -12.24 -6.15
C ILE A 171 6.54 -13.55 -5.97
N LEU A 172 6.50 -14.44 -6.96
CA LEU A 172 7.24 -15.72 -6.93
C LEU A 172 8.73 -15.57 -7.27
N GLY A 173 9.13 -14.51 -7.98
CA GLY A 173 10.52 -14.27 -8.37
C GLY A 173 11.43 -13.79 -7.24
N ILE A 174 10.88 -13.22 -6.17
CA ILE A 174 11.65 -12.69 -5.03
C ILE A 174 11.89 -13.78 -3.97
N ALA A 175 11.04 -14.80 -3.88
CA ALA A 175 11.16 -15.87 -2.90
C ALA A 175 12.25 -16.92 -3.22
N THR A 176 12.85 -16.90 -4.43
CA THR A 176 13.87 -17.87 -4.87
C THR A 176 15.31 -17.32 -4.84
N MET A 177 15.53 -16.10 -4.35
CA MET A 177 16.86 -15.47 -4.23
C MET A 177 17.31 -15.24 -2.77
N ALA A 178 16.78 -15.98 -1.81
CA ALA A 178 17.24 -15.96 -0.41
C ALA A 178 17.94 -17.27 -0.05
#